data_9a8418067ec85afcea109c173126725a
#
_entry.id   9a8418067ec85afcea109c173126725a
#
_cell.length_a   1.000
_cell.length_b   1.000
_cell.length_c   1.000
_cell.angle_alpha   90.00
_cell.angle_beta   90.00
_cell.angle_gamma   90.00
#
_symmetry.space_group_name_H-M   'P 1'
#
loop_
_entity.id
_entity.type
_entity.pdbx_description
1 polymer ?
#
loop_
_entity_poly.entity_id
_entity_poly.type
_entity_poly.pdbx_seq_one_letter_code
_entity_poly.pdbx_strand_id
1 'polypeptide(L)'
;PERGLAFDFLADAPAPDGSRGGGAAPATTVALPIGIKVVVAGGFGVGKTTFVSTVSEIEPMSTEELLTEVSAATDRLDGVEDKATTTVAMDFGRITLDPRHVLYLFGTPGQERFSFMWEELSEGALGAVVLADTRRLEASFPAVDFFERRAIGFLVAVNEFDDAHHYRPDEVRAALDLGPEVPVVLCDARVHTSGIEVLISLVHHLIKLRSSHVSEAV
;
A
#
# COMPACT_ATOMS: atom_id res chain seq x y z
N PRO A 1 29.27 2.77 -4.02
CA PRO A 1 28.38 3.75 -4.55
C PRO A 1 27.40 3.04 -5.46
N GLU A 2 26.43 2.38 -4.86
CA GLU A 2 25.35 1.67 -5.54
C GLU A 2 24.16 2.62 -5.56
N ARG A 3 23.79 3.00 -6.76
CA ARG A 3 22.60 3.81 -7.00
C ARG A 3 21.40 2.86 -6.87
N GLY A 4 20.51 3.17 -5.95
CA GLY A 4 19.25 2.48 -5.78
C GLY A 4 18.49 2.42 -7.11
N LEU A 5 17.82 1.30 -7.31
CA LEU A 5 16.85 1.11 -8.39
C LEU A 5 15.69 2.09 -8.18
N ALA A 6 15.89 3.34 -8.62
CA ALA A 6 14.81 4.28 -8.80
C ALA A 6 13.94 3.73 -9.94
N PHE A 7 12.64 3.62 -9.68
CA PHE A 7 11.64 3.25 -10.67
C PHE A 7 11.64 4.24 -11.82
N ASP A 8 12.41 3.96 -12.87
CA ASP A 8 12.41 4.69 -14.16
C ASP A 8 11.22 4.27 -15.04
N PHE A 9 10.04 4.18 -14.47
CA PHE A 9 8.83 3.74 -15.20
C PHE A 9 8.05 4.90 -15.86
N LEU A 10 8.57 6.13 -15.82
CA LEU A 10 7.89 7.31 -16.38
C LEU A 10 8.66 7.99 -17.53
N ALA A 11 9.67 7.35 -18.12
CA ALA A 11 10.56 8.00 -19.10
C ALA A 11 10.46 7.50 -20.54
N ASP A 12 9.37 6.87 -20.98
CA ASP A 12 9.23 6.50 -22.41
C ASP A 12 7.88 6.93 -23.00
N ALA A 13 7.75 8.28 -23.15
CA ALA A 13 6.77 8.83 -24.07
C ALA A 13 7.52 9.30 -25.33
N PRO A 14 7.13 8.88 -26.56
CA PRO A 14 7.81 9.29 -27.78
C PRO A 14 7.66 10.80 -28.01
N ALA A 15 8.78 11.45 -28.36
CA ALA A 15 8.81 12.86 -28.73
C ALA A 15 7.92 13.14 -29.95
N PRO A 16 7.12 14.20 -29.96
CA PRO A 16 6.39 14.60 -31.14
C PRO A 16 7.34 15.21 -32.17
N ASP A 17 7.20 14.70 -33.40
CA ASP A 17 7.88 15.18 -34.61
C ASP A 17 7.60 16.67 -34.84
N GLY A 18 8.66 17.42 -34.95
CA GLY A 18 8.59 18.87 -35.19
C GLY A 18 8.46 19.23 -36.63
N SER A 19 7.32 19.80 -37.04
CA SER A 19 7.29 20.85 -38.09
C SER A 19 5.88 21.46 -38.22
N ARG A 20 5.75 22.72 -37.91
CA ARG A 20 5.19 23.83 -38.70
C ARG A 20 4.62 24.92 -37.82
N GLY A 21 5.09 26.12 -38.08
CA GLY A 21 4.88 27.33 -37.34
C GLY A 21 3.46 27.87 -37.27
N GLY A 22 3.27 28.76 -36.31
CA GLY A 22 2.12 29.68 -36.24
C GLY A 22 1.67 29.90 -34.81
N GLY A 23 1.99 31.05 -34.19
CA GLY A 23 1.28 31.63 -33.07
C GLY A 23 1.53 30.93 -31.71
N ALA A 24 2.50 31.45 -30.95
CA ALA A 24 2.69 31.05 -29.56
C ALA A 24 1.50 31.47 -28.69
N ALA A 25 0.57 30.56 -28.48
CA ALA A 25 -0.27 30.61 -27.30
C ALA A 25 0.61 30.36 -26.07
N PRO A 26 0.40 31.04 -24.93
CA PRO A 26 1.19 30.78 -23.74
C PRO A 26 1.08 29.29 -23.39
N ALA A 27 2.20 28.61 -23.34
CA ALA A 27 2.27 27.22 -22.87
C ALA A 27 1.73 27.20 -21.45
N THR A 28 0.49 26.73 -21.29
CA THR A 28 -0.08 26.45 -19.97
C THR A 28 0.79 25.34 -19.38
N THR A 29 1.71 25.68 -18.49
CA THR A 29 2.50 24.70 -17.75
C THR A 29 1.49 23.92 -16.93
N VAL A 30 1.10 22.75 -17.42
CA VAL A 30 0.27 21.81 -16.66
C VAL A 30 1.15 21.30 -15.53
N ALA A 31 0.92 21.80 -14.32
CA ALA A 31 1.62 21.31 -13.16
C ALA A 31 1.31 19.81 -13.01
N LEU A 32 2.34 19.00 -12.85
CA LEU A 32 2.17 17.57 -12.59
C LEU A 32 1.42 17.38 -11.26
N PRO A 33 0.51 16.41 -11.18
CA PRO A 33 -0.21 16.15 -9.94
C PRO A 33 0.75 15.67 -8.85
N ILE A 34 0.45 16.03 -7.61
CA ILE A 34 1.15 15.56 -6.42
C ILE A 34 0.69 14.13 -6.14
N GLY A 35 1.64 13.19 -6.14
CA GLY A 35 1.37 11.80 -5.78
C GLY A 35 1.35 11.62 -4.26
N ILE A 36 0.28 10.99 -3.76
CA ILE A 36 0.13 10.60 -2.36
C ILE A 36 0.19 9.09 -2.31
N LYS A 37 1.12 8.52 -1.55
CA LYS A 37 1.31 7.07 -1.44
C LYS A 37 0.68 6.53 -0.17
N VAL A 38 -0.11 5.47 -0.30
CA VAL A 38 -0.68 4.69 0.80
C VAL A 38 -0.36 3.22 0.59
N VAL A 39 0.09 2.55 1.65
CA VAL A 39 0.38 1.12 1.65
C VAL A 39 -0.83 0.35 2.17
N VAL A 40 -1.16 -0.77 1.52
CA VAL A 40 -2.20 -1.73 1.95
C VAL A 40 -1.51 -3.02 2.35
N ALA A 41 -1.48 -3.31 3.64
CA ALA A 41 -0.80 -4.46 4.22
C ALA A 41 -1.77 -5.43 4.91
N GLY A 42 -1.25 -6.56 5.37
CA GLY A 42 -2.03 -7.60 6.07
C GLY A 42 -1.67 -9.00 5.58
N GLY A 43 -2.17 -10.02 6.26
CA GLY A 43 -1.88 -11.42 6.00
C GLY A 43 -2.25 -11.91 4.59
N PHE A 44 -1.79 -13.12 4.26
CA PHE A 44 -2.16 -13.75 2.99
C PHE A 44 -3.66 -14.04 2.93
N GLY A 45 -4.30 -13.68 1.81
CA GLY A 45 -5.74 -13.93 1.59
C GLY A 45 -6.68 -13.01 2.37
N VAL A 46 -6.18 -11.95 3.04
CA VAL A 46 -7.01 -10.99 3.82
C VAL A 46 -7.85 -10.05 2.96
N GLY A 47 -7.65 -10.04 1.64
CA GLY A 47 -8.42 -9.22 0.70
C GLY A 47 -7.71 -7.96 0.19
N LYS A 48 -6.36 -7.86 0.28
CA LYS A 48 -5.60 -6.69 -0.21
C LYS A 48 -5.84 -6.41 -1.69
N THR A 49 -5.68 -7.42 -2.54
CA THR A 49 -5.94 -7.31 -3.99
C THR A 49 -7.37 -6.86 -4.25
N THR A 50 -8.34 -7.44 -3.57
CA THR A 50 -9.75 -7.06 -3.68
C THR A 50 -9.96 -5.61 -3.27
N PHE A 51 -9.41 -5.19 -2.13
CA PHE A 51 -9.51 -3.82 -1.64
C PHE A 51 -8.94 -2.82 -2.65
N VAL A 52 -7.68 -3.03 -3.10
CA VAL A 52 -7.02 -2.15 -4.08
C VAL A 52 -7.81 -2.09 -5.38
N SER A 53 -8.25 -3.26 -5.90
CA SER A 53 -9.03 -3.33 -7.13
C SER A 53 -10.38 -2.60 -7.04
N THR A 54 -11.04 -2.74 -5.89
CA THR A 54 -12.39 -2.19 -5.70
C THR A 54 -12.39 -0.66 -5.64
N VAL A 55 -11.34 -0.05 -5.06
CA VAL A 55 -11.26 1.42 -4.93
C VAL A 55 -10.50 2.10 -6.08
N SER A 56 -9.75 1.34 -6.87
CA SER A 56 -8.93 1.88 -7.97
C SER A 56 -9.79 2.31 -9.16
N GLU A 57 -9.48 3.48 -9.73
CA GLU A 57 -10.08 3.98 -10.98
C GLU A 57 -9.42 3.41 -12.24
N ILE A 58 -8.28 2.73 -12.08
CA ILE A 58 -7.59 2.03 -13.17
C ILE A 58 -7.67 0.53 -12.93
N GLU A 59 -7.54 -0.25 -14.00
CA GLU A 59 -7.40 -1.69 -13.86
C GLU A 59 -6.15 -1.98 -13.01
N PRO A 60 -6.29 -2.77 -11.93
CA PRO A 60 -5.17 -3.04 -11.04
C PRO A 60 -4.03 -3.71 -11.80
N MET A 61 -2.86 -3.13 -11.71
CA MET A 61 -1.66 -3.77 -12.22
C MET A 61 -1.15 -4.73 -11.14
N SER A 62 -1.31 -6.03 -11.38
CA SER A 62 -0.62 -7.05 -10.60
C SER A 62 0.70 -7.32 -11.30
N THR A 63 1.80 -6.85 -10.72
CA THR A 63 3.13 -7.17 -11.24
C THR A 63 3.54 -8.53 -10.70
N GLU A 64 3.49 -9.54 -11.55
CA GLU A 64 4.18 -10.80 -11.29
C GLU A 64 5.66 -10.60 -11.57
N GLU A 65 6.41 -10.05 -10.61
CA GLU A 65 7.85 -10.01 -10.73
C GLU A 65 8.43 -11.39 -10.43
N LEU A 66 9.13 -11.94 -11.42
CA LEU A 66 9.98 -13.12 -11.25
C LEU A 66 11.20 -12.70 -10.43
N LEU A 67 11.14 -12.84 -9.11
CA LEU A 67 12.35 -12.76 -8.29
C LEU A 67 13.22 -13.97 -8.64
N THR A 68 14.23 -13.75 -9.45
CA THR A 68 15.33 -14.69 -9.57
C THR A 68 16.03 -14.66 -8.21
N GLU A 69 15.96 -15.75 -7.44
CA GLU A 69 16.64 -15.85 -6.15
C GLU A 69 18.13 -15.59 -6.32
N VAL A 70 18.58 -14.39 -6.04
CA VAL A 70 19.99 -14.08 -5.77
C VAL A 70 20.38 -14.56 -4.36
N SER A 71 19.46 -15.15 -3.61
CA SER A 71 19.65 -15.59 -2.23
C SER A 71 20.06 -17.06 -2.06
N ALA A 72 20.26 -17.83 -3.12
CA ALA A 72 20.76 -19.21 -3.02
C ALA A 72 22.27 -19.30 -2.69
N ALA A 73 22.89 -18.20 -2.25
CA ALA A 73 24.34 -18.19 -1.98
C ALA A 73 24.73 -18.63 -0.56
N THR A 74 23.82 -19.09 0.28
CA THR A 74 24.18 -19.44 1.66
C THR A 74 23.88 -20.89 2.08
N ASP A 75 23.11 -21.65 1.31
CA ASP A 75 22.92 -23.06 1.65
C ASP A 75 23.28 -23.98 0.46
N ARG A 76 24.31 -24.81 0.72
CA ARG A 76 24.73 -25.88 -0.15
C ARG A 76 23.57 -26.84 -0.36
N LEU A 77 23.00 -26.86 -1.55
CA LEU A 77 22.24 -27.99 -2.07
C LEU A 77 22.87 -28.44 -3.38
N ASP A 78 23.73 -29.48 -3.25
CA ASP A 78 24.22 -30.22 -4.38
C ASP A 78 23.04 -30.83 -5.16
N GLY A 79 22.88 -30.41 -6.40
CA GLY A 79 22.31 -31.25 -7.44
C GLY A 79 20.80 -31.14 -7.72
N VAL A 80 20.14 -29.97 -7.67
CA VAL A 80 18.83 -29.79 -8.32
C VAL A 80 18.82 -28.50 -9.14
N GLU A 81 18.88 -28.66 -10.46
CA GLU A 81 18.63 -27.58 -11.43
C GLU A 81 17.11 -27.32 -11.57
N ASP A 82 16.46 -26.89 -10.49
CA ASP A 82 15.16 -26.25 -10.61
C ASP A 82 15.33 -24.82 -10.10
N LYS A 83 15.44 -23.88 -11.05
CA LYS A 83 15.31 -22.44 -10.78
C LYS A 83 13.90 -22.21 -10.26
N ALA A 84 13.73 -22.27 -8.96
CA ALA A 84 12.49 -21.89 -8.31
C ALA A 84 12.33 -20.36 -8.44
N THR A 85 11.80 -19.91 -9.54
CA THR A 85 11.33 -18.53 -9.70
C THR A 85 10.07 -18.39 -8.88
N THR A 86 10.13 -17.60 -7.81
CA THR A 86 8.94 -17.27 -7.03
C THR A 86 8.38 -15.95 -7.53
N THR A 87 7.17 -16.00 -8.07
CA THR A 87 6.41 -14.80 -8.45
C THR A 87 5.95 -14.07 -7.19
N VAL A 88 6.29 -12.79 -7.06
CA VAL A 88 5.76 -11.91 -6.02
C VAL A 88 4.70 -11.02 -6.65
N ALA A 89 3.47 -11.21 -6.23
CA ALA A 89 2.37 -10.35 -6.65
C ALA A 89 2.32 -9.12 -5.75
N MET A 90 2.41 -7.94 -6.35
CA MET A 90 2.10 -6.65 -5.74
C MET A 90 0.88 -6.06 -6.45
N ASP A 91 -0.01 -5.48 -5.65
CA ASP A 91 -1.16 -4.78 -6.20
C ASP A 91 -0.88 -3.29 -6.29
N PHE A 92 -1.21 -2.68 -7.41
CA PHE A 92 -1.10 -1.24 -7.60
C PHE A 92 -2.45 -0.68 -8.04
N GLY A 93 -2.89 0.37 -7.36
CA GLY A 93 -4.12 1.08 -7.67
C GLY A 93 -3.92 2.59 -7.65
N ARG A 94 -4.86 3.31 -8.28
CA ARG A 94 -4.84 4.75 -8.41
C ARG A 94 -6.23 5.33 -8.19
N ILE A 95 -6.29 6.48 -7.50
CA ILE A 95 -7.50 7.29 -7.32
C ILE A 95 -7.14 8.75 -7.57
N THR A 96 -7.80 9.42 -8.52
CA THR A 96 -7.65 10.85 -8.74
C THR A 96 -8.54 11.58 -7.73
N LEU A 97 -7.93 12.30 -6.79
CA LEU A 97 -8.65 13.05 -5.76
C LEU A 97 -9.16 14.40 -6.30
N ASP A 98 -8.30 15.11 -7.02
CA ASP A 98 -8.59 16.36 -7.74
C ASP A 98 -7.55 16.57 -8.85
N PRO A 99 -7.61 17.65 -9.66
CA PRO A 99 -6.66 17.88 -10.75
C PRO A 99 -5.18 17.99 -10.32
N ARG A 100 -4.91 18.16 -9.02
CA ARG A 100 -3.57 18.34 -8.46
C ARG A 100 -3.12 17.21 -7.56
N HIS A 101 -4.01 16.29 -7.15
CA HIS A 101 -3.70 15.24 -6.21
C HIS A 101 -4.14 13.87 -6.71
N VAL A 102 -3.23 12.93 -6.69
CA VAL A 102 -3.48 11.52 -7.04
C VAL A 102 -3.03 10.64 -5.88
N LEU A 103 -3.91 9.75 -5.45
CA LEU A 103 -3.62 8.74 -4.46
C LEU A 103 -3.17 7.46 -5.15
N TYR A 104 -2.01 6.94 -4.78
CA TYR A 104 -1.47 5.67 -5.22
C TYR A 104 -1.55 4.65 -4.07
N LEU A 105 -2.11 3.49 -4.37
CA LEU A 105 -2.25 2.38 -3.44
C LEU A 105 -1.28 1.27 -3.82
N PHE A 106 -0.51 0.80 -2.84
CA PHE A 106 0.45 -0.28 -3.02
C PHE A 106 0.10 -1.42 -2.06
N GLY A 107 -0.38 -2.55 -2.62
CA GLY A 107 -0.61 -3.75 -1.84
C GLY A 107 0.69 -4.51 -1.58
N THR A 108 0.98 -4.79 -0.31
CA THR A 108 2.16 -5.59 0.04
C THR A 108 1.93 -7.08 -0.21
N PRO A 109 2.99 -7.84 -0.54
CA PRO A 109 2.93 -9.30 -0.49
C PRO A 109 2.48 -9.77 0.89
N GLY A 110 1.50 -10.68 0.93
CA GLY A 110 0.94 -11.17 2.20
C GLY A 110 1.69 -12.32 2.84
N GLN A 111 2.73 -12.85 2.19
CA GLN A 111 3.54 -13.94 2.72
C GLN A 111 4.73 -13.35 3.52
N GLU A 112 4.96 -13.83 4.73
CA GLU A 112 6.00 -13.32 5.64
C GLU A 112 7.41 -13.33 5.04
N ARG A 113 7.71 -14.31 4.21
CA ARG A 113 9.02 -14.41 3.53
C ARG A 113 9.35 -13.20 2.63
N PHE A 114 8.33 -12.41 2.26
CA PHE A 114 8.49 -11.19 1.46
C PHE A 114 8.41 -9.91 2.29
N SER A 115 8.48 -10.01 3.61
CA SER A 115 8.42 -8.84 4.50
C SER A 115 9.56 -7.83 4.26
N PHE A 116 10.68 -8.27 3.68
CA PHE A 116 11.78 -7.37 3.29
C PHE A 116 11.35 -6.30 2.28
N MET A 117 10.34 -6.57 1.44
CA MET A 117 9.80 -5.60 0.47
C MET A 117 8.95 -4.51 1.15
N TRP A 118 8.47 -4.74 2.36
CA TRP A 118 7.64 -3.75 3.06
C TRP A 118 8.41 -2.46 3.33
N GLU A 119 9.73 -2.57 3.53
CA GLU A 119 10.62 -1.43 3.72
C GLU A 119 10.57 -0.49 2.53
N GLU A 120 10.86 -1.01 1.35
CA GLU A 120 10.87 -0.24 0.10
C GLU A 120 9.47 0.28 -0.27
N LEU A 121 8.45 -0.57 -0.08
CA LEU A 121 7.06 -0.19 -0.33
C LEU A 121 6.56 0.89 0.62
N SER A 122 7.11 0.99 1.82
CA SER A 122 6.70 1.99 2.81
C SER A 122 7.49 3.29 2.71
N GLU A 123 8.60 3.31 1.96
CA GLU A 123 9.36 4.53 1.76
C GLU A 123 8.51 5.61 1.06
N GLY A 124 8.44 6.80 1.68
CA GLY A 124 7.63 7.92 1.20
C GLY A 124 6.11 7.72 1.31
N ALA A 125 5.64 6.67 1.97
CA ALA A 125 4.21 6.50 2.23
C ALA A 125 3.70 7.55 3.23
N LEU A 126 2.52 8.09 2.95
CA LEU A 126 1.81 8.99 3.86
C LEU A 126 1.30 8.21 5.08
N GLY A 127 0.88 6.97 4.87
CA GLY A 127 0.35 6.08 5.89
C GLY A 127 -0.01 4.72 5.33
N ALA A 128 -0.61 3.87 6.16
CA ALA A 128 -0.97 2.51 5.77
C ALA A 128 -2.37 2.07 6.23
N VAL A 129 -2.98 1.18 5.45
CA VAL A 129 -4.16 0.40 5.82
C VAL A 129 -3.69 -1.02 6.12
N VAL A 130 -3.88 -1.49 7.34
CA VAL A 130 -3.66 -2.89 7.71
C VAL A 130 -5.00 -3.62 7.65
N LEU A 131 -5.19 -4.43 6.61
CA LEU A 131 -6.36 -5.30 6.54
C LEU A 131 -6.21 -6.47 7.51
N ALA A 132 -7.25 -6.72 8.30
CA ALA A 132 -7.33 -7.81 9.27
C ALA A 132 -8.49 -8.76 8.97
N ASP A 133 -8.27 -10.04 9.22
CA ASP A 133 -9.26 -11.12 9.11
C ASP A 133 -9.46 -11.73 10.49
N THR A 134 -10.65 -11.60 11.07
CA THR A 134 -10.93 -12.09 12.42
C THR A 134 -10.89 -13.63 12.56
N ARG A 135 -10.88 -14.35 11.45
CA ARG A 135 -10.68 -15.80 11.43
C ARG A 135 -9.21 -16.20 11.65
N ARG A 136 -8.29 -15.26 11.39
CA ARG A 136 -6.82 -15.43 11.47
C ARG A 136 -6.17 -14.12 11.87
N LEU A 137 -6.62 -13.55 12.99
CA LEU A 137 -6.20 -12.21 13.43
C LEU A 137 -4.69 -12.13 13.70
N GLU A 138 -4.10 -13.26 14.08
CA GLU A 138 -2.65 -13.39 14.30
C GLU A 138 -1.82 -13.05 13.05
N ALA A 139 -2.35 -13.23 11.86
CA ALA A 139 -1.68 -12.87 10.61
C ALA A 139 -1.54 -11.35 10.40
N SER A 140 -2.17 -10.53 11.26
CA SER A 140 -2.09 -9.07 11.21
C SER A 140 -0.95 -8.51 12.06
N PHE A 141 -0.46 -9.24 13.07
CA PHE A 141 0.61 -8.76 13.97
C PHE A 141 1.88 -8.32 13.24
N PRO A 142 2.42 -9.06 12.26
CA PRO A 142 3.64 -8.61 11.57
C PRO A 142 3.50 -7.25 10.90
N ALA A 143 2.31 -6.94 10.34
CA ALA A 143 2.07 -5.66 9.71
C ALA A 143 1.89 -4.53 10.74
N VAL A 144 1.16 -4.79 11.82
CA VAL A 144 1.00 -3.86 12.95
C VAL A 144 2.36 -3.50 13.53
N ASP A 145 3.15 -4.50 13.95
CA ASP A 145 4.49 -4.33 14.49
C ASP A 145 5.43 -3.56 13.56
N PHE A 146 5.30 -3.80 12.26
CA PHE A 146 6.12 -3.12 11.26
C PHE A 146 5.85 -1.62 11.25
N PHE A 147 4.58 -1.20 11.15
CA PHE A 147 4.22 0.21 11.06
C PHE A 147 4.43 0.95 12.39
N GLU A 148 4.18 0.30 13.52
CA GLU A 148 4.47 0.86 14.85
C GLU A 148 5.96 1.15 15.01
N ARG A 149 6.83 0.17 14.75
CA ARG A 149 8.28 0.34 14.86
C ARG A 149 8.85 1.42 13.94
N ARG A 150 8.18 1.69 12.81
CA ARG A 150 8.58 2.71 11.84
C ARG A 150 7.96 4.08 12.11
N ALA A 151 7.08 4.18 13.09
CA ALA A 151 6.28 5.38 13.36
C ALA A 151 5.53 5.88 12.10
N ILE A 152 5.08 4.95 11.26
CA ILE A 152 4.22 5.24 10.11
C ILE A 152 2.78 5.19 10.59
N GLY A 153 2.03 6.29 10.44
CA GLY A 153 0.62 6.32 10.82
C GLY A 153 -0.20 5.30 10.03
N PHE A 154 -1.02 4.53 10.72
CA PHE A 154 -1.85 3.49 10.10
C PHE A 154 -3.20 3.35 10.80
N LEU A 155 -4.12 2.66 10.15
CA LEU A 155 -5.33 2.15 10.75
C LEU A 155 -5.47 0.64 10.48
N VAL A 156 -6.27 -0.03 11.29
CA VAL A 156 -6.67 -1.42 11.04
C VAL A 156 -8.08 -1.43 10.45
N ALA A 157 -8.22 -2.05 9.27
CA ALA A 157 -9.51 -2.28 8.62
C ALA A 157 -9.85 -3.78 8.69
N VAL A 158 -10.84 -4.11 9.48
CA VAL A 158 -11.33 -5.49 9.64
C VAL A 158 -12.19 -5.83 8.44
N ASN A 159 -11.69 -6.72 7.57
CA ASN A 159 -12.44 -7.17 6.41
C ASN A 159 -13.50 -8.19 6.83
N GLU A 160 -14.76 -7.86 6.63
CA GLU A 160 -15.88 -8.70 7.01
C GLU A 160 -16.14 -9.78 5.97
N PHE A 161 -15.76 -11.02 6.31
CA PHE A 161 -16.06 -12.21 5.51
C PHE A 161 -17.40 -12.81 5.95
N ASP A 162 -18.14 -13.36 5.01
CA ASP A 162 -19.49 -13.89 5.25
C ASP A 162 -19.52 -15.03 6.31
N ASP A 163 -18.40 -15.74 6.45
CA ASP A 163 -18.21 -16.86 7.38
C ASP A 163 -17.42 -16.48 8.65
N ALA A 164 -17.12 -15.19 8.85
CA ALA A 164 -16.39 -14.69 10.00
C ALA A 164 -17.34 -14.28 11.15
N HIS A 165 -16.86 -14.43 12.38
CA HIS A 165 -17.53 -13.82 13.51
C HIS A 165 -17.33 -12.29 13.51
N HIS A 166 -18.41 -11.55 13.70
CA HIS A 166 -18.38 -10.09 13.78
C HIS A 166 -17.98 -9.65 15.19
N TYR A 167 -16.80 -9.08 15.32
CA TYR A 167 -16.32 -8.45 16.53
C TYR A 167 -16.46 -6.93 16.46
N ARG A 168 -16.65 -6.30 17.60
CA ARG A 168 -16.63 -4.85 17.69
C ARG A 168 -15.19 -4.33 17.50
N PRO A 169 -15.02 -3.13 16.94
CA PRO A 169 -13.68 -2.53 16.76
C PRO A 169 -12.83 -2.52 18.04
N ASP A 170 -13.43 -2.29 19.21
CA ASP A 170 -12.73 -2.27 20.49
C ASP A 170 -12.21 -3.65 20.91
N GLU A 171 -12.91 -4.71 20.56
CA GLU A 171 -12.47 -6.09 20.84
C GLU A 171 -11.27 -6.45 19.96
N VAL A 172 -11.30 -6.05 18.68
CA VAL A 172 -10.16 -6.24 17.75
C VAL A 172 -8.96 -5.39 18.19
N ARG A 173 -9.20 -4.14 18.62
CA ARG A 173 -8.14 -3.27 19.16
C ARG A 173 -7.44 -3.93 20.34
N ALA A 174 -8.20 -4.44 21.30
CA ALA A 174 -7.67 -5.10 22.48
C ALA A 174 -6.91 -6.39 22.12
N ALA A 175 -7.42 -7.18 21.15
CA ALA A 175 -6.79 -8.41 20.70
C ALA A 175 -5.47 -8.18 19.95
N LEU A 176 -5.32 -7.05 19.26
CA LEU A 176 -4.10 -6.65 18.56
C LEU A 176 -3.15 -5.79 19.43
N ASP A 177 -3.51 -5.54 20.70
CA ASP A 177 -2.74 -4.69 21.65
C ASP A 177 -2.45 -3.29 21.11
N LEU A 178 -3.41 -2.71 20.36
CA LEU A 178 -3.24 -1.40 19.73
C LEU A 178 -3.50 -0.25 20.72
N GLY A 179 -2.71 0.81 20.58
CA GLY A 179 -2.96 2.07 21.28
C GLY A 179 -4.33 2.67 20.96
N PRO A 180 -4.89 3.48 21.90
CA PRO A 180 -6.23 4.05 21.74
C PRO A 180 -6.33 5.02 20.55
N GLU A 181 -5.20 5.54 20.08
CA GLU A 181 -5.12 6.46 18.95
C GLU A 181 -5.26 5.76 17.60
N VAL A 182 -4.93 4.45 17.49
CA VAL A 182 -5.00 3.71 16.23
C VAL A 182 -6.45 3.40 15.90
N PRO A 183 -7.00 3.89 14.79
CA PRO A 183 -8.36 3.58 14.41
C PRO A 183 -8.51 2.11 14.02
N VAL A 184 -9.59 1.49 14.48
CA VAL A 184 -10.05 0.18 13.99
C VAL A 184 -11.42 0.39 13.36
N VAL A 185 -11.57 0.06 12.09
CA VAL A 185 -12.81 0.21 11.31
C VAL A 185 -13.22 -1.13 10.71
N LEU A 186 -14.52 -1.32 10.52
CA LEU A 186 -15.05 -2.48 9.79
C LEU A 186 -15.13 -2.13 8.32
N CYS A 187 -14.86 -3.08 7.44
CA CYS A 187 -15.00 -2.87 6.00
C CYS A 187 -15.38 -4.17 5.28
N ASP A 188 -16.01 -4.02 4.13
CA ASP A 188 -16.11 -5.06 3.12
C ASP A 188 -15.24 -4.64 1.94
N ALA A 189 -14.13 -5.33 1.73
CA ALA A 189 -13.17 -5.02 0.66
C ALA A 189 -13.77 -5.15 -0.74
N ARG A 190 -14.91 -5.84 -0.89
CA ARG A 190 -15.65 -6.01 -2.15
C ARG A 190 -16.53 -4.79 -2.50
N VAL A 191 -16.75 -3.89 -1.54
CA VAL A 191 -17.67 -2.76 -1.66
C VAL A 191 -16.89 -1.46 -1.78
N HIS A 192 -17.02 -0.78 -2.94
CA HIS A 192 -16.29 0.46 -3.24
C HIS A 192 -16.47 1.54 -2.18
N THR A 193 -17.70 1.82 -1.76
CA THR A 193 -17.97 2.85 -0.74
C THR A 193 -17.32 2.52 0.59
N SER A 194 -17.33 1.25 0.99
CA SER A 194 -16.67 0.79 2.22
C SER A 194 -15.15 0.99 2.16
N GLY A 195 -14.52 0.67 1.03
CA GLY A 195 -13.09 0.92 0.82
C GLY A 195 -12.74 2.42 0.85
N ILE A 196 -13.57 3.28 0.26
CA ILE A 196 -13.38 4.73 0.30
C ILE A 196 -13.50 5.26 1.74
N GLU A 197 -14.45 4.77 2.53
CA GLU A 197 -14.60 5.16 3.94
C GLU A 197 -13.38 4.81 4.78
N VAL A 198 -12.74 3.66 4.51
CA VAL A 198 -11.46 3.28 5.12
C VAL A 198 -10.37 4.31 4.79
N LEU A 199 -10.23 4.69 3.52
CA LEU A 199 -9.23 5.67 3.10
C LEU A 199 -9.48 7.06 3.69
N ILE A 200 -10.74 7.50 3.77
CA ILE A 200 -11.12 8.75 4.44
C ILE A 200 -10.75 8.69 5.93
N SER A 201 -11.03 7.58 6.60
CA SER A 201 -10.68 7.36 8.01
C SER A 201 -9.17 7.43 8.24
N LEU A 202 -8.37 6.85 7.32
CA LEU A 202 -6.91 6.95 7.37
C LEU A 202 -6.46 8.40 7.26
N VAL A 203 -6.96 9.16 6.28
CA VAL A 203 -6.58 10.56 6.07
C VAL A 203 -6.92 11.41 7.31
N HIS A 204 -8.09 11.23 7.89
CA HIS A 204 -8.48 11.92 9.12
C HIS A 204 -7.54 11.59 10.28
N HIS A 205 -7.17 10.33 10.43
CA HIS A 205 -6.21 9.90 11.46
C HIS A 205 -4.85 10.56 11.27
N LEU A 206 -4.32 10.55 10.05
CA LEU A 206 -3.01 11.15 9.74
C LEU A 206 -2.97 12.66 9.97
N ILE A 207 -4.06 13.37 9.65
CA ILE A 207 -4.19 14.81 9.94
C ILE A 207 -4.16 15.03 11.45
N LYS A 208 -4.88 14.21 12.22
CA LYS A 208 -4.91 14.30 13.68
C LYS A 208 -3.52 14.08 14.30
N LEU A 209 -2.80 13.06 13.86
CA LEU A 209 -1.43 12.78 14.33
C LEU A 209 -0.50 13.96 14.08
N ARG A 210 -0.56 14.57 12.89
CA ARG A 210 0.25 15.76 12.58
C ARG A 210 -0.08 16.96 13.48
N SER A 211 -1.36 17.17 13.74
CA SER A 211 -1.80 18.29 14.59
C SER A 211 -1.34 18.13 16.04
N SER A 212 -1.30 16.90 16.55
CA SER A 212 -0.82 16.61 17.91
C SER A 212 0.68 16.89 18.06
N HIS A 213 1.50 16.49 17.09
CA HIS A 213 2.95 16.75 17.11
C HIS A 213 3.29 18.24 17.01
N VAL A 214 2.50 19.04 16.32
CA VAL A 214 2.70 20.50 16.24
C VAL A 214 2.37 21.17 17.59
N SER A 215 1.41 20.63 18.35
CA SER A 215 1.00 21.19 19.66
C SER A 215 1.99 20.86 20.78
N GLU A 216 2.76 19.77 20.67
CA GLU A 216 3.78 19.39 21.65
C GLU A 216 5.13 20.09 21.43
N ALA A 217 5.33 20.71 20.27
CA ALA A 217 6.58 21.39 19.89
C ALA A 217 6.57 22.90 20.17
N VAL A 218 5.49 23.44 20.74
CA VAL A 218 5.31 24.85 21.14
C VAL A 218 5.22 24.96 22.66
#